data_4e4510107160f0416b767bacd383fb7d
#
_entry.id   4e4510107160f0416b767bacd383fb7d
#
_cell.length_a   1.000
_cell.length_b   1.000
_cell.length_c   1.000
_cell.angle_alpha   90.00
_cell.angle_beta   90.00
_cell.angle_gamma   90.00
#
_symmetry.space_group_name_H-M   'P 1'
#
loop_
_entity.id
_entity.type
_entity.pdbx_description
1 polymer ?
#
loop_
_entity_poly.entity_id
_entity_poly.type
_entity_poly.pdbx_seq_one_letter_code
_entity_poly.pdbx_strand_id
1 'polypeptide(L)'
;MQGKAAAWIGRYLAHLRTERRLSPHTEAAYRRDLEALAVYCDAERIASWKQLDNFHIRTFAAREHRDGLGPRSVQRRLSALRGFFNYLIREEVIDANPASDI
;
A
#
# COMPACT_ATOMS: atom_id res chain seq x y z
N MET A 1 -0.08 -5.23 -10.43
CA MET A 1 0.74 -4.09 -10.92
C MET A 1 2.05 -4.60 -11.48
N GLN A 2 2.48 -4.04 -12.58
CA GLN A 2 3.70 -4.49 -13.26
C GLN A 2 4.56 -3.28 -13.64
N GLY A 3 5.82 -3.56 -14.00
CA GLY A 3 6.72 -2.54 -14.51
C GLY A 3 7.03 -1.44 -13.52
N LYS A 4 6.97 -0.19 -14.00
CA LYS A 4 7.29 0.98 -13.19
C LYS A 4 6.38 1.14 -11.98
N ALA A 5 5.10 0.78 -12.11
CA ALA A 5 4.15 0.89 -11.01
C ALA A 5 4.54 -0.03 -9.85
N ALA A 6 4.85 -1.29 -10.16
CA ALA A 6 5.25 -2.25 -9.13
C ALA A 6 6.59 -1.89 -8.49
N ALA A 7 7.50 -1.29 -9.26
CA ALA A 7 8.82 -0.91 -8.76
C ALA A 7 8.78 0.11 -7.62
N TRP A 8 7.72 0.89 -7.52
CA TRP A 8 7.58 1.88 -6.44
C TRP A 8 7.50 1.24 -5.06
N ILE A 9 6.96 0.02 -4.96
CA ILE A 9 6.93 -0.70 -3.68
C ILE A 9 8.36 -0.95 -3.19
N GLY A 10 9.21 -1.46 -4.08
CA GLY A 10 10.61 -1.71 -3.74
C GLY A 10 11.36 -0.43 -3.36
N ARG A 11 11.10 0.66 -4.07
CA ARG A 11 11.72 1.95 -3.76
C ARG A 11 11.29 2.47 -2.40
N TYR A 12 10.02 2.35 -2.07
CA TYR A 12 9.51 2.77 -0.76
C TYR A 12 10.15 1.95 0.36
N LEU A 13 10.22 0.63 0.20
CA LEU A 13 10.81 -0.23 1.21
C LEU A 13 12.30 0.07 1.40
N ALA A 14 13.02 0.35 0.31
CA ALA A 14 14.43 0.75 0.40
C ALA A 14 14.57 2.10 1.12
N HIS A 15 13.67 3.03 0.86
CA HIS A 15 13.62 4.33 1.54
C HIS A 15 13.42 4.15 3.05
N LEU A 16 12.47 3.31 3.45
CA LEU A 16 12.22 3.05 4.87
C LEU A 16 13.42 2.39 5.55
N ARG A 17 14.09 1.48 4.86
CA ARG A 17 15.27 0.79 5.39
C ARG A 17 16.37 1.82 5.73
N THR A 18 16.56 2.81 4.87
CA THR A 18 17.54 3.86 5.06
C THR A 18 17.14 4.85 6.15
N GLU A 19 15.87 5.29 6.12
CA GLU A 19 15.39 6.37 6.99
C GLU A 19 15.04 5.90 8.40
N ARG A 20 14.51 4.70 8.54
CA ARG A 20 13.95 4.21 9.81
C ARG A 20 14.62 2.97 10.37
N ARG A 21 15.59 2.41 9.66
CA ARG A 21 16.30 1.19 10.08
C ARG A 21 15.33 0.10 10.54
N LEU A 22 14.35 -0.20 9.70
CA LEU A 22 13.35 -1.22 10.03
C LEU A 22 14.00 -2.58 10.22
N SER A 23 13.47 -3.36 11.17
CA SER A 23 13.88 -4.75 11.30
C SER A 23 13.44 -5.54 10.06
N PRO A 24 14.13 -6.66 9.76
CA PRO A 24 13.70 -7.51 8.63
C PRO A 24 12.26 -7.99 8.75
N HIS A 25 11.78 -8.25 9.97
CA HIS A 25 10.39 -8.67 10.19
C HIS A 25 9.39 -7.57 9.82
N THR A 26 9.68 -6.33 10.23
CA THR A 26 8.83 -5.20 9.92
C THR A 26 8.82 -4.90 8.43
N GLU A 27 9.98 -4.96 7.79
CA GLU A 27 10.07 -4.77 6.35
C GLU A 27 9.27 -5.84 5.60
N ALA A 28 9.37 -7.10 6.01
CA ALA A 28 8.64 -8.19 5.39
C ALA A 28 7.12 -8.01 5.56
N ALA A 29 6.68 -7.53 6.73
CA ALA A 29 5.27 -7.27 6.96
C ALA A 29 4.76 -6.14 6.06
N TYR A 30 5.51 -5.06 5.94
CA TYR A 30 5.13 -3.95 5.05
C TYR A 30 5.10 -4.40 3.60
N ARG A 31 6.05 -5.23 3.18
CA ARG A 31 6.05 -5.78 1.83
C ARG A 31 4.79 -6.59 1.57
N ARG A 32 4.40 -7.46 2.48
CA ARG A 32 3.17 -8.25 2.35
C ARG A 32 1.94 -7.34 2.27
N ASP A 33 1.91 -6.27 3.07
CA ASP A 33 0.79 -5.33 3.07
C ASP A 33 0.65 -4.64 1.70
N LEU A 34 1.76 -4.18 1.14
CA LEU A 34 1.75 -3.48 -0.14
C LEU A 34 1.50 -4.42 -1.31
N GLU A 35 2.03 -5.63 -1.25
CA GLU A 35 1.80 -6.64 -2.28
C GLU A 35 0.33 -7.08 -2.30
N ALA A 36 -0.32 -7.15 -1.13
CA ALA A 36 -1.75 -7.45 -1.07
C ALA A 36 -2.57 -6.39 -1.82
N LEU A 37 -2.19 -5.12 -1.68
CA LEU A 37 -2.84 -4.07 -2.44
C LEU A 37 -2.57 -4.22 -3.95
N ALA A 38 -1.36 -4.57 -4.33
CA ALA A 38 -1.02 -4.78 -5.74
C ALA A 38 -1.85 -5.92 -6.35
N VAL A 39 -2.07 -7.00 -5.59
CA VAL A 39 -2.93 -8.11 -6.04
C VAL A 39 -4.37 -7.62 -6.23
N TYR A 40 -4.88 -6.82 -5.30
CA TYR A 40 -6.22 -6.22 -5.43
C TYR A 40 -6.30 -5.37 -6.70
N CYS A 41 -5.28 -4.53 -6.94
CA CYS A 41 -5.25 -3.68 -8.12
C CYS A 41 -5.28 -4.50 -9.41
N ASP A 42 -4.52 -5.59 -9.45
CA ASP A 42 -4.50 -6.47 -10.63
C ASP A 42 -5.88 -7.08 -10.86
N ALA A 43 -6.55 -7.55 -9.80
CA ALA A 43 -7.88 -8.14 -9.91
C ALA A 43 -8.92 -7.13 -10.39
N GLU A 44 -8.76 -5.85 -10.01
CA GLU A 44 -9.68 -4.78 -10.40
C GLU A 44 -9.23 -4.02 -11.64
N ARG A 45 -8.18 -4.51 -12.31
CA ARG A 45 -7.62 -3.90 -13.52
C ARG A 45 -7.17 -2.46 -13.32
N ILE A 46 -6.63 -2.18 -12.15
CA ILE A 46 -6.06 -0.88 -11.81
C ILE A 46 -4.57 -0.97 -12.13
N ALA A 47 -4.12 -0.25 -13.15
CA ALA A 47 -2.75 -0.35 -13.65
C ALA A 47 -1.83 0.74 -13.10
N SER A 48 -2.36 1.79 -12.50
CA SER A 48 -1.61 2.95 -12.05
C SER A 48 -2.05 3.35 -10.65
N TRP A 49 -1.09 3.75 -9.81
CA TRP A 49 -1.40 4.25 -8.46
C TRP A 49 -2.31 5.46 -8.47
N LYS A 50 -2.27 6.27 -9.53
CA LYS A 50 -3.15 7.44 -9.69
C LYS A 50 -4.62 7.09 -9.81
N GLN A 51 -4.94 5.86 -10.21
CA GLN A 51 -6.32 5.43 -10.39
C GLN A 51 -7.00 5.09 -9.07
N LEU A 52 -6.21 4.89 -8.01
CA LEU A 52 -6.77 4.54 -6.71
C LEU A 52 -7.42 5.75 -6.05
N ASP A 53 -8.59 5.53 -5.46
CA ASP A 53 -9.28 6.54 -4.69
C ASP A 53 -9.72 5.94 -3.35
N ASN A 54 -10.40 6.75 -2.55
CA ASN A 54 -10.84 6.36 -1.22
C ASN A 54 -11.79 5.16 -1.25
N PHE A 55 -12.66 5.11 -2.26
CA PHE A 55 -13.58 3.97 -2.45
C PHE A 55 -12.81 2.66 -2.64
N HIS A 56 -11.78 2.68 -3.46
CA HIS A 56 -10.96 1.48 -3.69
C HIS A 56 -10.31 0.98 -2.41
N ILE A 57 -9.77 1.89 -1.61
CA ILE A 57 -9.08 1.50 -0.38
C ILE A 57 -10.07 0.95 0.65
N ARG A 58 -11.26 1.54 0.76
CA ARG A 58 -12.32 1.02 1.63
C ARG A 58 -12.74 -0.38 1.20
N THR A 59 -12.94 -0.57 -0.11
CA THR A 59 -13.32 -1.88 -0.65
C THR A 59 -12.23 -2.92 -0.38
N PHE A 60 -10.97 -2.53 -0.60
CA PHE A 60 -9.84 -3.41 -0.31
C PHE A 60 -9.84 -3.84 1.16
N ALA A 61 -9.95 -2.89 2.09
CA ALA A 61 -9.95 -3.19 3.52
C ALA A 61 -11.11 -4.10 3.90
N ALA A 62 -12.30 -3.86 3.36
CA ALA A 62 -13.47 -4.68 3.65
C ALA A 62 -13.30 -6.11 3.14
N ARG A 63 -12.73 -6.29 1.94
CA ARG A 63 -12.46 -7.62 1.39
C ARG A 63 -11.43 -8.38 2.22
N GLU A 64 -10.37 -7.70 2.65
CA GLU A 64 -9.34 -8.34 3.47
C GLU A 64 -9.92 -8.81 4.81
N HIS A 65 -10.78 -8.00 5.43
CA HIS A 65 -11.44 -8.37 6.68
C HIS A 65 -12.38 -9.55 6.46
N ARG A 66 -13.20 -9.50 5.40
CA ARG A 66 -14.11 -10.58 5.05
C ARG A 66 -13.37 -11.89 4.80
N ASP A 67 -12.17 -11.81 4.20
CA ASP A 67 -11.37 -12.98 3.87
C ASP A 67 -10.55 -13.50 5.06
N GLY A 68 -10.75 -12.93 6.23
CA GLY A 68 -10.19 -13.48 7.47
C GLY A 68 -9.10 -12.65 8.13
N LEU A 69 -8.70 -11.52 7.54
CA LEU A 69 -7.68 -10.68 8.17
C LEU A 69 -8.29 -9.99 9.39
N GLY A 70 -7.68 -10.17 10.56
CA GLY A 70 -8.19 -9.60 11.80
C GLY A 70 -8.16 -8.07 11.81
N PRO A 71 -8.97 -7.43 12.69
CA PRO A 71 -9.06 -5.97 12.71
C PRO A 71 -7.72 -5.26 12.94
N ARG A 72 -6.89 -5.80 13.82
CA ARG A 72 -5.57 -5.22 14.10
C ARG A 72 -4.67 -5.27 12.87
N SER A 73 -4.71 -6.40 12.15
CA SER A 73 -3.93 -6.57 10.92
C SER A 73 -4.43 -5.66 9.80
N VAL A 74 -5.75 -5.44 9.71
CA VAL A 74 -6.32 -4.50 8.74
C VAL A 74 -5.81 -3.08 9.05
N GLN A 75 -5.83 -2.68 10.34
CA GLN A 75 -5.34 -1.35 10.74
C GLN A 75 -3.85 -1.17 10.43
N ARG A 76 -3.04 -2.18 10.73
CA ARG A 76 -1.61 -2.15 10.39
C ARG A 76 -1.43 -2.00 8.88
N ARG A 77 -2.18 -2.77 8.09
CA ARG A 77 -2.10 -2.72 6.64
C ARG A 77 -2.49 -1.35 6.10
N LEU A 78 -3.56 -0.76 6.62
CA LEU A 78 -3.95 0.60 6.23
C LEU A 78 -2.88 1.64 6.60
N SER A 79 -2.23 1.48 7.75
CA SER A 79 -1.13 2.38 8.12
C SER A 79 0.04 2.27 7.14
N ALA A 80 0.38 1.05 6.72
CA ALA A 80 1.43 0.85 5.72
C ALA A 80 1.06 1.52 4.39
N LEU A 81 -0.20 1.41 3.96
CA LEU A 81 -0.67 2.05 2.74
C LEU A 81 -0.59 3.56 2.83
N ARG A 82 -1.01 4.15 3.97
CA ARG A 82 -0.92 5.60 4.14
C ARG A 82 0.51 6.11 4.00
N GLY A 83 1.45 5.40 4.61
CA GLY A 83 2.87 5.75 4.49
C GLY A 83 3.38 5.66 3.07
N PHE A 84 2.99 4.59 2.37
CA PHE A 84 3.38 4.39 0.98
C PHE A 84 2.82 5.52 0.08
N PHE A 85 1.55 5.86 0.23
CA PHE A 85 0.94 6.91 -0.58
C PHE A 85 1.54 8.29 -0.28
N ASN A 86 1.87 8.57 0.98
CA ASN A 86 2.58 9.81 1.31
C ASN A 86 3.94 9.88 0.62
N TYR A 87 4.64 8.75 0.55
CA TYR A 87 5.89 8.66 -0.19
C TYR A 87 5.67 8.94 -1.69
N LEU A 88 4.62 8.35 -2.27
CA LEU A 88 4.29 8.57 -3.69
C LEU A 88 3.94 10.03 -3.97
N ILE A 89 3.28 10.72 -3.03
CA ILE A 89 2.99 12.15 -3.18
C ILE A 89 4.30 12.94 -3.21
N ARG A 90 5.20 12.63 -2.29
CA ARG A 90 6.50 13.31 -2.23
C ARG A 90 7.31 13.11 -3.51
N GLU A 91 7.20 11.92 -4.11
CA GLU A 91 7.89 11.59 -5.36
C GLU A 91 7.10 12.01 -6.60
N GLU A 92 6.01 12.73 -6.40
CA GLU A 92 5.18 13.27 -7.48
C GLU A 92 4.56 12.20 -8.39
N VAL A 93 4.31 11.02 -7.82
CA VAL A 93 3.63 9.93 -8.55
C VAL A 93 2.12 10.08 -8.49
N ILE A 94 1.61 10.55 -7.34
CA ILE A 94 0.18 10.81 -7.14
C ILE A 94 0.02 12.19 -6.47
N ASP A 95 -1.20 12.73 -6.51
CA ASP A 95 -1.50 14.06 -6.00
C ASP A 95 -2.17 14.05 -4.62
N ALA A 96 -2.86 12.99 -4.29
CA ALA A 96 -3.60 12.88 -3.05
C ALA A 96 -3.48 11.47 -2.49
N ASN A 97 -3.66 11.34 -1.17
CA ASN A 97 -3.54 10.05 -0.49
C ASN A 97 -4.90 9.35 -0.48
N PRO A 98 -5.08 8.25 -1.24
CA PRO A 98 -6.38 7.56 -1.29
C PRO A 98 -6.74 6.84 0.01
N ALA A 99 -5.79 6.68 0.93
CA ALA A 99 -6.04 6.05 2.22
C ALA A 99 -6.26 7.05 3.35
N SER A 100 -6.28 8.36 3.05
CA SER A 100 -6.62 9.36 4.05
C SER A 100 -8.08 9.19 4.46
N ASP A 101 -8.40 9.46 5.70
CA ASP A 101 -9.76 9.38 6.25
C ASP A 101 -10.32 7.94 6.39
N ILE A 102 -9.47 6.94 6.40
CA ILE A 102 -9.92 5.55 6.60
C ILE A 102 -9.40 4.99 7.90
#